data_8dc241c9022857c2af3048a2348ad96e
#
_entry.id   8dc241c9022857c2af3048a2348ad96e
#
_cell.length_a   1.000
_cell.length_b   1.000
_cell.length_c   1.000
_cell.angle_alpha   90.00
_cell.angle_beta   90.00
_cell.angle_gamma   90.00
#
_symmetry.space_group_name_H-M   'P 1'
#
loop_
_entity.id
_entity.type
_entity.pdbx_description
1 polymer ?
#
loop_
_entity_poly.entity_id
_entity_poly.type
_entity_poly.pdbx_seq_one_letter_code
_entity_poly.pdbx_strand_id
1 'polypeptide(L)'
;MLSSKVRAVLFASLMSSSIVSVAWQNSAPAPPPAVSVAEVGVDAGSPDPQIVAALKQVSSQRIQATIEKLVTFKNRSTLSSNDQEMLSQGLGATVAANWIQQEFERYSQACGGCLQVKTDSFVQPVSRRVPSPTPLTNVYAVLQGSDPQNAARIYLVTGHYDSRNSDNNNFKDPAPGANDDASGTAVSLECARVLSQYKFPAKLIFLSVAGEEQGLYGAKHFAQMAREQGWDIEVVLNNDIVGGNTTPGDTGQRKDTVRVFSEGIPASAKPEDITRIRNLGGENDSPSRELARYVRSTAKEYSAGFQPTLIFRRDRFLRGGDHTAFNEEGFAGVRFTEYREDFHHQHQNVRVENGVEYGDLLKFVDFDYVAKVARVNAATLASLASAPAPPANVHIDTRGLTNDTTITWEPSPGGLATQYQLLWRDADQPYWQHAMNAPGGSTSITLPISKDNVIFAVRALDAKGHTSLPVAPRPSVRIEVPDKAPAAASPGM
;
A
#
# COMPACT_ATOMS: atom_id res chain seq x y z
N MET A 1 -13.48 80.27 -16.59
CA MET A 1 -12.96 81.53 -16.02
C MET A 1 -11.50 81.29 -15.66
N LEU A 2 -10.63 81.91 -16.42
CA LEU A 2 -9.45 82.70 -16.08
C LEU A 2 -8.41 81.99 -15.18
N SER A 3 -7.22 81.65 -15.76
CA SER A 3 -6.01 82.51 -15.98
C SER A 3 -5.09 82.39 -14.74
N SER A 4 -3.80 82.18 -14.77
CA SER A 4 -2.76 82.78 -15.65
C SER A 4 -1.38 82.14 -15.34
N LYS A 5 -0.50 82.26 -16.30
CA LYS A 5 0.93 81.91 -16.36
C LYS A 5 1.78 82.71 -15.37
N VAL A 6 2.88 82.08 -14.85
CA VAL A 6 4.16 82.80 -14.70
C VAL A 6 5.32 81.87 -15.01
N ARG A 7 6.15 82.22 -15.94
CA ARG A 7 7.50 81.67 -16.26
C ARG A 7 8.54 82.30 -15.34
N ALA A 8 9.46 81.49 -14.84
CA ALA A 8 10.72 81.97 -14.33
C ALA A 8 11.86 81.15 -14.96
N VAL A 9 12.72 81.86 -15.64
CA VAL A 9 14.00 81.40 -16.22
C VAL A 9 15.07 81.61 -15.17
N LEU A 10 15.87 80.55 -14.86
CA LEU A 10 17.14 80.77 -14.14
C LEU A 10 18.23 79.91 -14.78
N PHE A 11 19.35 80.53 -15.03
CA PHE A 11 20.58 80.02 -15.61
C PHE A 11 21.22 78.96 -14.78
N ALA A 12 21.67 77.84 -15.41
CA ALA A 12 22.54 76.86 -14.82
C ALA A 12 23.96 77.03 -15.28
N SER A 13 24.89 77.15 -14.38
CA SER A 13 26.32 77.07 -14.63
C SER A 13 26.78 75.59 -14.59
N LEU A 14 27.43 75.18 -15.68
CA LEU A 14 28.08 73.88 -15.78
C LEU A 14 29.34 73.83 -14.91
N MET A 15 29.40 72.92 -13.96
CA MET A 15 30.64 72.38 -13.44
C MET A 15 30.74 70.90 -13.85
N SER A 16 31.67 70.58 -14.72
CA SER A 16 32.04 69.25 -15.13
C SER A 16 32.91 68.58 -14.08
N SER A 17 32.35 67.66 -13.32
CA SER A 17 33.12 66.75 -12.46
C SER A 17 33.21 65.38 -13.17
N SER A 18 34.42 65.03 -13.62
CA SER A 18 34.71 63.72 -14.20
C SER A 18 34.69 62.66 -13.10
N ILE A 19 33.61 61.86 -13.04
CA ILE A 19 33.57 60.71 -12.21
C ILE A 19 34.12 59.53 -13.03
N VAL A 20 35.27 59.01 -12.64
CA VAL A 20 35.82 57.72 -13.14
C VAL A 20 35.05 56.62 -12.47
N SER A 21 34.09 56.04 -13.19
CA SER A 21 33.41 54.88 -12.78
C SER A 21 34.30 53.66 -13.06
N VAL A 22 34.89 53.04 -12.01
CA VAL A 22 35.51 51.74 -12.07
C VAL A 22 34.36 50.72 -12.10
N ALA A 23 34.06 50.20 -13.27
CA ALA A 23 33.15 49.09 -13.43
C ALA A 23 33.82 47.81 -12.90
N TRP A 24 33.43 47.38 -11.72
CA TRP A 24 33.71 46.00 -11.25
C TRP A 24 32.87 45.06 -12.11
N GLN A 25 33.50 44.43 -13.11
CA GLN A 25 32.94 43.28 -13.78
C GLN A 25 33.03 42.10 -12.83
N ASN A 26 32.02 41.91 -12.00
CA ASN A 26 31.77 40.62 -11.37
C ASN A 26 31.28 39.67 -12.48
N SER A 27 32.22 39.02 -13.16
CA SER A 27 31.87 37.82 -13.93
C SER A 27 31.46 36.72 -12.94
N ALA A 28 30.15 36.53 -12.77
CA ALA A 28 29.64 35.34 -12.12
C ALA A 28 30.25 34.11 -12.84
N PRO A 29 30.72 33.12 -12.13
CA PRO A 29 31.18 31.89 -12.76
C PRO A 29 30.06 31.34 -13.67
N ALA A 30 30.42 30.91 -14.88
CA ALA A 30 29.49 30.30 -15.81
C ALA A 30 28.74 29.16 -15.09
N PRO A 31 27.41 29.05 -15.23
CA PRO A 31 26.69 27.96 -14.66
C PRO A 31 27.32 26.64 -15.17
N PRO A 32 27.44 25.61 -14.31
CA PRO A 32 27.92 24.33 -14.76
C PRO A 32 27.04 23.84 -15.92
N PRO A 33 27.60 23.10 -16.89
CA PRO A 33 26.85 22.62 -18.03
C PRO A 33 25.64 21.86 -17.52
N ALA A 34 24.44 22.22 -18.04
CA ALA A 34 23.23 21.49 -17.72
C ALA A 34 23.47 20.00 -18.04
N VAL A 35 23.49 19.18 -17.02
CA VAL A 35 23.53 17.72 -17.19
C VAL A 35 22.23 17.40 -17.91
N SER A 36 22.32 16.95 -19.16
CA SER A 36 21.16 16.43 -19.90
C SER A 36 20.69 15.20 -19.14
N VAL A 37 19.63 15.37 -18.35
CA VAL A 37 18.99 14.28 -17.61
C VAL A 37 18.24 13.46 -18.65
N ALA A 38 18.74 12.27 -18.97
CA ALA A 38 18.01 11.33 -19.81
C ALA A 38 16.88 10.72 -18.96
N GLU A 39 15.68 11.27 -19.09
CA GLU A 39 14.49 10.71 -18.48
C GLU A 39 14.15 9.35 -19.10
N VAL A 40 13.71 8.42 -18.24
CA VAL A 40 13.16 7.12 -18.62
C VAL A 40 11.68 7.08 -18.22
N GLY A 41 10.90 6.20 -18.85
CA GLY A 41 9.50 6.04 -18.44
C GLY A 41 9.40 5.50 -17.00
N VAL A 42 8.55 6.09 -16.18
CA VAL A 42 8.33 5.65 -14.79
C VAL A 42 7.87 4.19 -14.73
N ASP A 43 7.06 3.77 -15.72
CA ASP A 43 6.47 2.42 -15.85
C ASP A 43 7.12 1.61 -16.99
N ALA A 44 8.40 1.84 -17.29
CA ALA A 44 9.07 1.31 -18.48
C ALA A 44 9.54 -0.17 -18.36
N GLY A 45 8.99 -0.95 -17.42
CA GLY A 45 9.25 -2.39 -17.31
C GLY A 45 8.59 -3.17 -18.46
N SER A 46 9.20 -4.30 -18.86
CA SER A 46 8.50 -5.31 -19.66
C SER A 46 7.93 -6.36 -18.72
N PRO A 47 6.69 -6.83 -18.92
CA PRO A 47 6.09 -7.84 -18.06
C PRO A 47 6.96 -9.09 -17.92
N ASP A 48 7.23 -9.54 -16.70
CA ASP A 48 7.97 -10.80 -16.46
C ASP A 48 7.13 -11.98 -16.99
N PRO A 49 7.67 -12.81 -17.91
CA PRO A 49 6.95 -13.94 -18.48
C PRO A 49 6.46 -14.97 -17.43
N GLN A 50 7.18 -15.12 -16.30
CA GLN A 50 6.77 -15.99 -15.20
C GLN A 50 5.51 -15.46 -14.52
N ILE A 51 5.45 -14.16 -14.25
CA ILE A 51 4.28 -13.51 -13.68
C ILE A 51 3.10 -13.60 -14.65
N VAL A 52 3.31 -13.29 -15.93
CA VAL A 52 2.27 -13.43 -16.97
C VAL A 52 1.73 -14.86 -17.02
N ALA A 53 2.59 -15.87 -16.92
CA ALA A 53 2.18 -17.28 -16.91
C ALA A 53 1.34 -17.62 -15.66
N ALA A 54 1.71 -17.11 -14.49
CA ALA A 54 0.93 -17.28 -13.26
C ALA A 54 -0.46 -16.64 -13.37
N LEU A 55 -0.53 -15.40 -13.86
CA LEU A 55 -1.79 -14.67 -13.97
C LEU A 55 -2.79 -15.29 -14.94
N LYS A 56 -2.32 -16.00 -15.98
CA LYS A 56 -3.18 -16.78 -16.89
C LYS A 56 -3.90 -17.94 -16.19
N GLN A 57 -3.41 -18.38 -15.04
CA GLN A 57 -4.01 -19.47 -14.26
C GLN A 57 -5.12 -19.00 -13.32
N VAL A 58 -5.28 -17.69 -13.09
CA VAL A 58 -6.36 -17.13 -12.27
C VAL A 58 -7.71 -17.46 -12.93
N SER A 59 -8.59 -18.14 -12.18
CA SER A 59 -9.84 -18.68 -12.69
C SER A 59 -11.06 -18.16 -11.95
N SER A 60 -11.97 -17.52 -12.67
CA SER A 60 -13.26 -17.07 -12.12
C SER A 60 -14.13 -18.24 -11.66
N GLN A 61 -14.03 -19.41 -12.32
CA GLN A 61 -14.78 -20.62 -11.93
C GLN A 61 -14.29 -21.19 -10.59
N ARG A 62 -12.97 -21.12 -10.29
CA ARG A 62 -12.45 -21.57 -8.99
C ARG A 62 -12.79 -20.58 -7.89
N ILE A 63 -12.73 -19.28 -8.17
CA ILE A 63 -13.18 -18.23 -7.27
C ILE A 63 -14.67 -18.43 -6.95
N GLN A 64 -15.50 -18.68 -7.95
CA GLN A 64 -16.91 -18.99 -7.79
C GLN A 64 -17.10 -20.19 -6.85
N ALA A 65 -16.44 -21.31 -7.13
CA ALA A 65 -16.53 -22.52 -6.30
C ALA A 65 -16.11 -22.28 -4.84
N THR A 66 -15.10 -21.41 -4.61
CA THR A 66 -14.67 -21.01 -3.27
C THR A 66 -15.74 -20.21 -2.55
N ILE A 67 -16.32 -19.19 -3.21
CA ILE A 67 -17.38 -18.36 -2.63
C ILE A 67 -18.65 -19.18 -2.38
N GLU A 68 -19.06 -20.01 -3.34
CA GLU A 68 -20.18 -20.94 -3.19
C GLU A 68 -20.01 -21.83 -1.96
N LYS A 69 -18.81 -22.39 -1.77
CA LYS A 69 -18.53 -23.23 -0.61
C LYS A 69 -18.62 -22.46 0.71
N LEU A 70 -18.03 -21.25 0.79
CA LEU A 70 -18.10 -20.42 1.98
C LEU A 70 -19.55 -20.06 2.34
N VAL A 71 -20.39 -19.76 1.35
CA VAL A 71 -21.82 -19.49 1.55
C VAL A 71 -22.57 -20.69 2.13
N THR A 72 -22.17 -21.94 1.83
CA THR A 72 -22.83 -23.15 2.39
C THR A 72 -22.71 -23.26 3.91
N PHE A 73 -21.77 -22.56 4.55
CA PHE A 73 -21.63 -22.54 6.01
C PHE A 73 -22.69 -21.65 6.70
N LYS A 74 -23.60 -21.05 5.94
CA LYS A 74 -24.80 -20.25 6.30
C LYS A 74 -24.47 -18.93 7.01
N ASN A 75 -23.90 -19.01 8.20
CA ASN A 75 -23.55 -17.85 9.00
C ASN A 75 -22.17 -18.13 9.61
N ARG A 76 -21.18 -17.38 9.13
CA ARG A 76 -19.79 -17.52 9.58
C ARG A 76 -19.43 -16.50 10.65
N SER A 77 -20.44 -15.94 11.37
CA SER A 77 -20.19 -15.02 12.47
C SER A 77 -19.20 -15.60 13.47
N THR A 78 -18.31 -14.76 13.95
CA THR A 78 -17.39 -15.05 15.06
C THR A 78 -18.11 -15.79 16.22
N LEU A 79 -19.33 -15.40 16.54
CA LEU A 79 -20.09 -15.99 17.65
C LEU A 79 -20.55 -17.43 17.39
N SER A 80 -20.53 -17.89 16.14
CA SER A 80 -20.83 -19.30 15.79
C SER A 80 -19.68 -20.26 16.11
N SER A 81 -18.49 -19.75 16.44
CA SER A 81 -17.28 -20.57 16.61
C SER A 81 -17.39 -21.66 17.68
N ASN A 82 -18.19 -21.44 18.74
CA ASN A 82 -18.43 -22.38 19.84
C ASN A 82 -19.81 -23.04 19.83
N ASP A 83 -20.65 -22.72 18.87
CA ASP A 83 -22.03 -23.23 18.87
C ASP A 83 -22.05 -24.71 18.46
N GLN A 84 -22.33 -25.59 19.43
CA GLN A 84 -22.28 -27.02 19.24
C GLN A 84 -23.32 -27.52 18.24
N GLU A 85 -24.47 -26.86 18.17
CA GLU A 85 -25.53 -27.21 17.22
C GLU A 85 -25.04 -26.92 15.79
N MET A 86 -24.52 -25.73 15.50
CA MET A 86 -23.97 -25.40 14.18
C MET A 86 -22.80 -26.31 13.82
N LEU A 87 -21.87 -26.53 14.75
CA LEU A 87 -20.72 -27.42 14.53
C LEU A 87 -21.16 -28.84 14.16
N SER A 88 -22.18 -29.40 14.85
CA SER A 88 -22.71 -30.74 14.55
C SER A 88 -23.36 -30.84 13.17
N GLN A 89 -23.84 -29.72 12.64
CA GLN A 89 -24.43 -29.59 11.31
C GLN A 89 -23.38 -29.25 10.21
N GLY A 90 -22.12 -29.10 10.57
CA GLY A 90 -21.07 -28.68 9.64
C GLY A 90 -21.18 -27.21 9.20
N LEU A 91 -21.62 -26.32 10.08
CA LEU A 91 -21.88 -24.90 9.84
C LEU A 91 -21.02 -24.01 10.73
N GLY A 92 -20.96 -22.72 10.39
CA GLY A 92 -20.33 -21.68 11.22
C GLY A 92 -18.86 -21.42 10.91
N ALA A 93 -18.30 -20.48 11.67
CA ALA A 93 -16.96 -19.93 11.45
C ALA A 93 -15.84 -20.98 11.60
N THR A 94 -15.90 -21.82 12.63
CA THR A 94 -14.88 -22.88 12.86
C THR A 94 -14.83 -23.88 11.73
N VAL A 95 -15.98 -24.27 11.19
CA VAL A 95 -16.03 -25.21 10.06
C VAL A 95 -15.48 -24.55 8.79
N ALA A 96 -15.77 -23.26 8.58
CA ALA A 96 -15.19 -22.49 7.48
C ALA A 96 -13.66 -22.41 7.60
N ALA A 97 -13.12 -22.12 8.79
CA ALA A 97 -11.67 -22.10 9.02
C ALA A 97 -11.00 -23.44 8.70
N ASN A 98 -11.59 -24.54 9.17
CA ASN A 98 -11.10 -25.91 8.90
C ASN A 98 -11.11 -26.21 7.39
N TRP A 99 -12.15 -25.78 6.67
CA TRP A 99 -12.22 -25.97 5.22
C TRP A 99 -11.15 -25.13 4.49
N ILE A 100 -10.92 -23.87 4.90
CA ILE A 100 -9.87 -23.03 4.34
C ILE A 100 -8.49 -23.67 4.55
N GLN A 101 -8.22 -24.22 5.73
CA GLN A 101 -6.99 -24.95 6.01
C GLN A 101 -6.81 -26.12 5.03
N GLN A 102 -7.85 -26.93 4.85
CA GLN A 102 -7.83 -28.05 3.90
C GLN A 102 -7.59 -27.59 2.45
N GLU A 103 -8.12 -26.44 2.03
CA GLU A 103 -7.85 -25.89 0.70
C GLU A 103 -6.37 -25.51 0.55
N PHE A 104 -5.78 -24.83 1.53
CA PHE A 104 -4.34 -24.52 1.51
C PHE A 104 -3.49 -25.81 1.51
N GLU A 105 -3.87 -26.83 2.28
CA GLU A 105 -3.21 -28.14 2.29
C GLU A 105 -3.30 -28.83 0.92
N ARG A 106 -4.46 -28.75 0.26
CA ARG A 106 -4.66 -29.27 -1.09
C ARG A 106 -3.76 -28.54 -2.11
N TYR A 107 -3.63 -27.20 -1.99
CA TYR A 107 -2.71 -26.45 -2.86
C TYR A 107 -1.26 -26.82 -2.57
N SER A 108 -0.89 -27.01 -1.30
CA SER A 108 0.42 -27.49 -0.91
C SER A 108 0.76 -28.84 -1.53
N GLN A 109 -0.18 -29.80 -1.46
CA GLN A 109 -0.01 -31.12 -2.09
C GLN A 109 0.19 -30.99 -3.62
N ALA A 110 -0.58 -30.12 -4.28
CA ALA A 110 -0.50 -29.92 -5.72
C ALA A 110 0.84 -29.34 -6.20
N CYS A 111 1.57 -28.65 -5.32
CA CYS A 111 2.91 -28.12 -5.61
C CYS A 111 4.06 -28.93 -4.97
N GLY A 112 3.76 -30.16 -4.48
CA GLY A 112 4.78 -31.00 -3.86
C GLY A 112 5.22 -30.59 -2.46
N GLY A 113 4.33 -29.99 -1.67
CA GLY A 113 4.60 -29.56 -0.28
C GLY A 113 5.22 -28.17 -0.19
N CYS A 114 5.04 -27.32 -1.18
CA CYS A 114 5.67 -26.00 -1.24
C CYS A 114 5.12 -24.99 -0.23
N LEU A 115 3.87 -25.16 0.23
CA LEU A 115 3.24 -24.27 1.22
C LEU A 115 3.31 -24.88 2.62
N GLN A 116 3.72 -24.06 3.57
CA GLN A 116 3.59 -24.39 5.00
C GLN A 116 2.24 -23.83 5.48
N VAL A 117 1.27 -24.72 5.67
CA VAL A 117 -0.05 -24.35 6.19
C VAL A 117 -0.01 -24.26 7.70
N LYS A 118 -0.54 -23.21 8.26
CA LYS A 118 -0.51 -22.87 9.69
C LYS A 118 -1.83 -22.28 10.15
N THR A 119 -2.08 -22.39 11.43
CA THR A 119 -3.17 -21.70 12.12
C THR A 119 -2.61 -20.82 13.24
N ASP A 120 -3.27 -19.70 13.48
CA ASP A 120 -3.03 -18.81 14.61
C ASP A 120 -4.34 -18.73 15.40
N SER A 121 -4.40 -19.45 16.54
CA SER A 121 -5.62 -19.63 17.34
C SER A 121 -5.48 -18.94 18.69
N PHE A 122 -6.49 -18.18 19.07
CA PHE A 122 -6.56 -17.47 20.34
C PHE A 122 -8.01 -17.43 20.86
N VAL A 123 -8.19 -17.04 22.12
CA VAL A 123 -9.51 -16.81 22.70
C VAL A 123 -9.75 -15.32 22.85
N GLN A 124 -10.73 -14.79 22.09
CA GLN A 124 -11.18 -13.42 22.25
C GLN A 124 -11.95 -13.30 23.57
N PRO A 125 -11.51 -12.45 24.51
CA PRO A 125 -12.25 -12.21 25.75
C PRO A 125 -13.54 -11.45 25.49
N VAL A 126 -14.41 -11.39 26.51
CA VAL A 126 -15.66 -10.64 26.47
C VAL A 126 -15.42 -9.20 26.02
N SER A 127 -16.21 -8.74 25.08
CA SER A 127 -16.22 -7.36 24.57
C SER A 127 -17.64 -6.92 24.22
N ARG A 128 -17.80 -5.68 23.78
CA ARG A 128 -19.12 -5.15 23.41
C ARG A 128 -19.86 -6.02 22.37
N ARG A 129 -19.13 -6.66 21.45
CA ARG A 129 -19.70 -7.48 20.36
C ARG A 129 -19.42 -8.98 20.51
N VAL A 130 -18.74 -9.37 21.57
CA VAL A 130 -18.43 -10.77 21.89
C VAL A 130 -18.82 -11.02 23.34
N PRO A 131 -20.04 -11.53 23.60
CA PRO A 131 -20.63 -11.60 24.95
C PRO A 131 -20.03 -12.69 25.83
N SER A 132 -19.31 -13.65 25.27
CA SER A 132 -18.60 -14.72 26.00
C SER A 132 -17.22 -14.95 25.39
N PRO A 133 -16.26 -15.55 26.14
CA PRO A 133 -14.96 -15.91 25.58
C PRO A 133 -15.15 -16.81 24.36
N THR A 134 -14.61 -16.39 23.20
CA THR A 134 -14.86 -17.03 21.92
C THR A 134 -13.53 -17.39 21.25
N PRO A 135 -13.31 -18.67 20.86
CA PRO A 135 -12.12 -19.07 20.13
C PRO A 135 -12.19 -18.53 18.70
N LEU A 136 -11.09 -17.98 18.23
CA LEU A 136 -10.88 -17.51 16.88
C LEU A 136 -9.64 -18.16 16.29
N THR A 137 -9.65 -18.42 15.00
CA THR A 137 -8.54 -19.07 14.30
C THR A 137 -8.30 -18.40 12.97
N ASN A 138 -7.19 -17.69 12.85
CA ASN A 138 -6.64 -17.27 11.57
C ASN A 138 -6.02 -18.47 10.87
N VAL A 139 -6.21 -18.58 9.57
CA VAL A 139 -5.63 -19.65 8.74
C VAL A 139 -4.73 -19.03 7.69
N TYR A 140 -3.50 -19.52 7.58
CA TYR A 140 -2.56 -18.96 6.60
C TYR A 140 -1.62 -19.99 6.01
N ALA A 141 -1.19 -19.73 4.79
CA ALA A 141 -0.20 -20.52 4.09
C ALA A 141 1.04 -19.66 3.78
N VAL A 142 2.22 -20.24 3.96
CA VAL A 142 3.51 -19.59 3.75
C VAL A 142 4.23 -20.24 2.59
N LEU A 143 4.48 -19.48 1.52
CA LEU A 143 5.43 -19.83 0.47
C LEU A 143 6.79 -19.23 0.85
N GLN A 144 7.74 -20.09 1.19
CA GLN A 144 9.07 -19.65 1.63
C GLN A 144 9.84 -18.96 0.51
N GLY A 145 10.58 -17.90 0.86
CA GLY A 145 11.53 -17.26 -0.05
C GLY A 145 12.65 -18.23 -0.44
N SER A 146 13.03 -18.18 -1.71
CA SER A 146 14.05 -19.08 -2.28
C SER A 146 15.47 -18.52 -2.15
N ASP A 147 15.62 -17.24 -1.82
CA ASP A 147 16.92 -16.60 -1.63
C ASP A 147 17.17 -16.36 -0.13
N PRO A 148 18.17 -17.01 0.49
CA PRO A 148 18.43 -16.86 1.93
C PRO A 148 18.64 -15.42 2.41
N GLN A 149 19.11 -14.52 1.55
CA GLN A 149 19.34 -13.11 1.89
C GLN A 149 18.04 -12.28 1.85
N ASN A 150 17.04 -12.76 1.11
CA ASN A 150 15.75 -12.06 0.91
C ASN A 150 14.56 -12.80 1.54
N ALA A 151 14.73 -14.05 1.99
CA ALA A 151 13.66 -14.90 2.50
C ALA A 151 13.01 -14.39 3.81
N ALA A 152 13.61 -13.42 4.50
CA ALA A 152 13.01 -12.79 5.67
C ALA A 152 11.90 -11.79 5.30
N ARG A 153 11.99 -11.15 4.14
CA ARG A 153 11.04 -10.16 3.63
C ARG A 153 9.70 -10.83 3.31
N ILE A 154 8.60 -10.21 3.73
CA ILE A 154 7.26 -10.81 3.66
C ILE A 154 6.30 -9.90 2.90
N TYR A 155 5.59 -10.46 1.94
CA TYR A 155 4.47 -9.84 1.23
C TYR A 155 3.22 -10.64 1.50
N LEU A 156 2.16 -9.99 2.02
CA LEU A 156 0.98 -10.63 2.54
C LEU A 156 -0.28 -10.19 1.80
N VAL A 157 -1.16 -11.14 1.49
CA VAL A 157 -2.53 -10.90 1.02
C VAL A 157 -3.52 -11.49 2.01
N THR A 158 -4.63 -10.78 2.27
CA THR A 158 -5.66 -11.22 3.21
C THR A 158 -7.07 -10.86 2.77
N GLY A 159 -8.05 -11.58 3.31
CA GLY A 159 -9.46 -11.29 3.39
C GLY A 159 -10.01 -11.99 4.62
N HIS A 160 -11.17 -11.54 5.14
CA HIS A 160 -11.77 -12.19 6.30
C HIS A 160 -12.80 -13.23 5.88
N TYR A 161 -12.86 -14.33 6.63
CA TYR A 161 -13.79 -15.40 6.28
C TYR A 161 -15.07 -15.38 7.10
N ASP A 162 -15.13 -14.60 8.18
CA ASP A 162 -16.37 -14.41 8.94
C ASP A 162 -17.37 -13.54 8.17
N SER A 163 -18.62 -13.60 8.57
CA SER A 163 -19.72 -12.86 7.97
C SER A 163 -20.76 -12.51 9.03
N ARG A 164 -21.64 -11.57 8.73
CA ARG A 164 -22.76 -11.21 9.62
C ARG A 164 -24.01 -10.78 8.86
N ASN A 165 -25.12 -10.80 9.55
CA ASN A 165 -26.37 -10.14 9.14
C ASN A 165 -26.51 -8.76 9.82
N SER A 166 -27.69 -8.15 9.82
CA SER A 166 -27.93 -6.83 10.41
C SER A 166 -27.78 -6.76 11.92
N ASP A 167 -27.93 -7.89 12.62
CA ASP A 167 -27.73 -7.99 14.07
C ASP A 167 -26.39 -8.65 14.38
N ASN A 168 -25.47 -7.88 14.98
CA ASN A 168 -24.15 -8.37 15.34
C ASN A 168 -24.15 -9.58 16.28
N ASN A 169 -25.24 -9.81 17.03
CA ASN A 169 -25.37 -10.91 17.97
C ASN A 169 -26.12 -12.12 17.39
N ASN A 170 -26.68 -11.98 16.20
CA ASN A 170 -27.43 -13.05 15.55
C ASN A 170 -26.52 -13.89 14.64
N PHE A 171 -26.09 -15.03 15.16
CA PHE A 171 -25.30 -16.01 14.41
C PHE A 171 -26.11 -17.23 13.95
N LYS A 172 -27.43 -17.26 14.17
CA LYS A 172 -28.31 -18.38 13.80
C LYS A 172 -29.00 -18.17 12.45
N ASP A 173 -29.46 -16.94 12.17
CA ASP A 173 -30.09 -16.63 10.90
C ASP A 173 -29.05 -16.55 9.77
N PRO A 174 -29.46 -16.75 8.51
CA PRO A 174 -28.54 -16.71 7.38
C PRO A 174 -27.75 -15.39 7.28
N ALA A 175 -26.45 -15.51 7.14
CA ALA A 175 -25.52 -14.44 6.81
C ALA A 175 -24.53 -14.97 5.76
N PRO A 176 -24.95 -15.10 4.48
CA PRO A 176 -24.14 -15.77 3.46
C PRO A 176 -22.79 -15.11 3.24
N GLY A 177 -22.70 -13.76 3.33
CA GLY A 177 -21.45 -13.01 3.19
C GLY A 177 -20.72 -13.39 1.91
N ALA A 178 -21.43 -13.37 0.78
CA ALA A 178 -20.87 -13.80 -0.51
C ALA A 178 -19.85 -12.78 -1.03
N ASN A 179 -20.15 -11.48 -0.84
CA ASN A 179 -19.28 -10.37 -1.16
C ASN A 179 -18.48 -9.93 0.07
N ASP A 180 -19.11 -9.83 1.22
CA ASP A 180 -18.52 -9.43 2.52
C ASP A 180 -18.39 -10.65 3.46
N ASP A 181 -17.25 -11.41 3.55
CA ASP A 181 -16.09 -11.25 2.69
C ASP A 181 -15.59 -12.60 2.15
N ALA A 182 -16.52 -13.43 1.65
CA ALA A 182 -16.09 -14.62 0.91
C ALA A 182 -15.33 -14.23 -0.37
N SER A 183 -15.59 -13.01 -0.92
CA SER A 183 -14.92 -12.52 -2.12
C SER A 183 -13.43 -12.27 -1.86
N GLY A 184 -13.06 -11.59 -0.78
CA GLY A 184 -11.66 -11.32 -0.43
C GLY A 184 -10.93 -12.58 0.05
N THR A 185 -11.60 -13.43 0.83
CA THR A 185 -11.07 -14.77 1.17
C THR A 185 -10.75 -15.57 -0.10
N ALA A 186 -11.61 -15.53 -1.13
CA ALA A 186 -11.35 -16.20 -2.40
C ALA A 186 -10.17 -15.61 -3.17
N VAL A 187 -9.93 -14.29 -3.07
CA VAL A 187 -8.72 -13.66 -3.63
C VAL A 187 -7.45 -14.22 -2.97
N SER A 188 -7.43 -14.30 -1.64
CA SER A 188 -6.28 -14.85 -0.90
C SER A 188 -5.99 -16.30 -1.29
N LEU A 189 -7.02 -17.15 -1.32
CA LEU A 189 -6.92 -18.56 -1.71
C LEU A 189 -6.47 -18.72 -3.18
N GLU A 190 -7.00 -17.93 -4.11
CA GLU A 190 -6.62 -18.00 -5.51
C GLU A 190 -5.17 -17.53 -5.74
N CYS A 191 -4.72 -16.49 -5.04
CA CYS A 191 -3.32 -16.06 -5.04
C CYS A 191 -2.40 -17.19 -4.55
N ALA A 192 -2.76 -17.88 -3.46
CA ALA A 192 -2.01 -19.04 -2.97
C ALA A 192 -1.91 -20.13 -4.03
N ARG A 193 -3.04 -20.48 -4.65
CA ARG A 193 -3.10 -21.54 -5.66
C ARG A 193 -2.22 -21.26 -6.87
N VAL A 194 -2.23 -20.03 -7.39
CA VAL A 194 -1.48 -19.72 -8.61
C VAL A 194 -0.01 -19.43 -8.35
N LEU A 195 0.32 -18.74 -7.24
CA LEU A 195 1.69 -18.35 -6.95
C LEU A 195 2.53 -19.47 -6.34
N SER A 196 1.91 -20.46 -5.67
CA SER A 196 2.61 -21.61 -5.11
C SER A 196 3.34 -22.47 -6.15
N GLN A 197 2.99 -22.34 -7.43
CA GLN A 197 3.66 -23.06 -8.52
C GLN A 197 5.00 -22.42 -8.92
N TYR A 198 5.40 -21.31 -8.32
CA TYR A 198 6.58 -20.52 -8.67
C TYR A 198 7.46 -20.27 -7.45
N LYS A 199 8.68 -19.86 -7.70
CA LYS A 199 9.67 -19.49 -6.67
C LYS A 199 9.96 -18.00 -6.73
N PHE A 200 9.98 -17.37 -5.56
CA PHE A 200 10.30 -15.96 -5.41
C PHE A 200 11.45 -15.79 -4.41
N PRO A 201 12.35 -14.81 -4.58
CA PRO A 201 13.39 -14.50 -3.59
C PRO A 201 12.84 -14.28 -2.19
N ALA A 202 11.77 -13.50 -2.06
CA ALA A 202 11.12 -13.18 -0.79
C ALA A 202 9.94 -14.12 -0.48
N LYS A 203 9.44 -14.05 0.74
CA LYS A 203 8.35 -14.88 1.28
C LYS A 203 6.99 -14.29 0.94
N LEU A 204 6.03 -15.17 0.59
CA LEU A 204 4.61 -14.81 0.48
C LEU A 204 3.80 -15.44 1.59
N ILE A 205 2.85 -14.68 2.14
CA ILE A 205 1.85 -15.17 3.09
C ILE A 205 0.45 -14.93 2.52
N PHE A 206 -0.35 -15.97 2.49
CA PHE A 206 -1.76 -15.98 2.10
C PHE A 206 -2.57 -16.21 3.36
N LEU A 207 -3.31 -15.19 3.82
CA LEU A 207 -3.97 -15.17 5.11
C LEU A 207 -5.48 -15.07 4.94
N SER A 208 -6.23 -15.80 5.76
CA SER A 208 -7.66 -15.65 5.95
C SER A 208 -7.91 -15.39 7.44
N VAL A 209 -8.40 -14.20 7.77
CA VAL A 209 -8.56 -13.77 9.15
C VAL A 209 -9.96 -14.01 9.69
N ALA A 210 -10.04 -14.13 11.01
CA ALA A 210 -11.26 -14.33 11.77
C ALA A 210 -11.69 -13.04 12.47
N GLY A 211 -12.99 -12.85 12.68
CA GLY A 211 -13.48 -11.86 13.63
C GLY A 211 -13.29 -10.39 13.20
N GLU A 212 -13.28 -10.13 11.90
CA GLU A 212 -13.30 -8.78 11.35
C GLU A 212 -14.54 -8.04 11.82
N GLU A 213 -15.70 -8.64 11.60
CA GLU A 213 -17.03 -8.08 11.77
C GLU A 213 -17.33 -7.65 13.22
N GLN A 214 -16.71 -8.29 14.20
CA GLN A 214 -16.88 -7.96 15.60
C GLN A 214 -15.81 -7.00 16.12
N GLY A 215 -14.73 -6.72 15.37
CA GLY A 215 -13.73 -5.74 15.81
C GLY A 215 -12.30 -5.96 15.33
N LEU A 216 -12.09 -6.55 14.15
CA LEU A 216 -10.77 -6.82 13.53
C LEU A 216 -9.90 -7.74 14.40
N TYR A 217 -10.50 -8.66 15.17
CA TYR A 217 -9.77 -9.38 16.22
C TYR A 217 -8.66 -10.27 15.65
N GLY A 218 -8.94 -11.00 14.57
CA GLY A 218 -7.94 -11.85 13.93
C GLY A 218 -6.77 -11.06 13.34
N ALA A 219 -7.08 -9.99 12.63
CA ALA A 219 -6.05 -9.13 12.05
C ALA A 219 -5.19 -8.44 13.12
N LYS A 220 -5.81 -7.95 14.21
CA LYS A 220 -5.07 -7.36 15.35
C LYS A 220 -4.14 -8.37 16.00
N HIS A 221 -4.66 -9.56 16.32
CA HIS A 221 -3.85 -10.62 16.92
C HIS A 221 -2.67 -11.01 16.02
N PHE A 222 -2.92 -11.20 14.73
CA PHE A 222 -1.87 -11.57 13.78
C PHE A 222 -0.83 -10.47 13.58
N ALA A 223 -1.25 -9.21 13.45
CA ALA A 223 -0.34 -8.08 13.29
C ALA A 223 0.53 -7.86 14.53
N GLN A 224 -0.05 -7.95 15.74
CA GLN A 224 0.70 -7.86 17.00
C GLN A 224 1.70 -9.01 17.14
N MET A 225 1.27 -10.26 16.91
CA MET A 225 2.16 -11.43 16.90
C MET A 225 3.33 -11.25 15.93
N ALA A 226 3.04 -10.80 14.71
CA ALA A 226 4.08 -10.56 13.69
C ALA A 226 5.07 -9.48 14.16
N ARG A 227 4.57 -8.40 14.77
CA ARG A 227 5.41 -7.33 15.33
C ARG A 227 6.29 -7.82 16.48
N GLU A 228 5.71 -8.56 17.42
CA GLU A 228 6.43 -9.12 18.57
C GLU A 228 7.51 -10.14 18.16
N GLN A 229 7.26 -10.90 17.11
CA GLN A 229 8.21 -11.86 16.54
C GLN A 229 9.22 -11.23 15.59
N GLY A 230 9.16 -9.93 15.34
CA GLY A 230 10.07 -9.21 14.47
C GLY A 230 9.95 -9.61 12.99
N TRP A 231 8.74 -9.96 12.52
CA TRP A 231 8.52 -10.29 11.12
C TRP A 231 8.68 -9.06 10.23
N ASP A 232 9.40 -9.25 9.13
CA ASP A 232 9.66 -8.19 8.14
C ASP A 232 8.52 -8.14 7.10
N ILE A 233 7.32 -7.74 7.55
CA ILE A 233 6.17 -7.55 6.65
C ILE A 233 6.30 -6.20 5.98
N GLU A 234 6.72 -6.21 4.71
CA GLU A 234 6.83 -5.00 3.90
C GLU A 234 5.48 -4.52 3.36
N VAL A 235 4.54 -5.45 3.08
CA VAL A 235 3.29 -5.16 2.38
C VAL A 235 2.15 -6.04 2.86
N VAL A 236 0.97 -5.42 3.01
CA VAL A 236 -0.31 -6.09 3.26
C VAL A 236 -1.35 -5.63 2.24
N LEU A 237 -1.88 -6.58 1.46
CA LEU A 237 -2.95 -6.37 0.50
C LEU A 237 -4.25 -6.94 1.09
N ASN A 238 -5.07 -6.09 1.70
CA ASN A 238 -6.36 -6.51 2.26
C ASN A 238 -7.46 -6.38 1.20
N ASN A 239 -8.18 -7.47 0.97
CA ASN A 239 -9.32 -7.53 0.06
C ASN A 239 -10.59 -7.71 0.90
N ASP A 240 -11.53 -6.78 0.77
CA ASP A 240 -12.75 -6.78 1.56
C ASP A 240 -13.86 -6.06 0.77
N ILE A 241 -14.92 -6.79 0.44
CA ILE A 241 -16.00 -6.42 -0.48
C ILE A 241 -15.43 -6.18 -1.90
N VAL A 242 -14.95 -7.24 -2.52
CA VAL A 242 -14.40 -7.19 -3.88
C VAL A 242 -15.20 -8.00 -4.91
N GLY A 243 -16.48 -8.22 -4.61
CA GLY A 243 -17.40 -9.00 -5.44
C GLY A 243 -17.87 -8.30 -6.71
N GLY A 244 -17.72 -7.00 -6.80
CA GLY A 244 -18.08 -6.22 -7.99
C GLY A 244 -19.56 -6.04 -8.22
N ASN A 245 -20.37 -6.28 -7.24
CA ASN A 245 -21.84 -6.13 -7.15
C ASN A 245 -22.60 -6.08 -8.48
N THR A 246 -23.55 -6.98 -8.69
CA THR A 246 -24.37 -7.09 -9.92
C THR A 246 -25.81 -6.66 -9.70
N THR A 247 -26.07 -5.69 -8.80
CA THR A 247 -27.41 -5.19 -8.53
C THR A 247 -28.12 -4.77 -9.81
N PRO A 248 -29.29 -5.35 -10.13
CA PRO A 248 -30.05 -4.97 -11.33
C PRO A 248 -30.38 -3.48 -11.33
N GLY A 249 -30.09 -2.81 -12.45
CA GLY A 249 -30.39 -1.37 -12.62
C GLY A 249 -29.35 -0.42 -12.02
N ASP A 250 -28.33 -0.89 -11.32
CA ASP A 250 -27.24 -0.02 -10.87
C ASP A 250 -26.30 0.32 -12.05
N THR A 251 -26.49 1.50 -12.61
CA THR A 251 -25.65 2.05 -13.69
C THR A 251 -24.40 2.75 -13.18
N GLY A 252 -24.25 2.92 -11.87
CA GLY A 252 -23.11 3.59 -11.26
C GLY A 252 -21.94 2.65 -10.93
N GLN A 253 -22.14 1.35 -11.05
CA GLN A 253 -21.09 0.35 -10.80
C GLN A 253 -20.08 0.33 -11.95
N ARG A 254 -18.80 0.27 -11.59
CA ARG A 254 -17.70 0.19 -12.55
C ARG A 254 -17.01 -1.17 -12.47
N LYS A 255 -16.93 -1.86 -13.60
CA LYS A 255 -16.32 -3.20 -13.74
C LYS A 255 -14.89 -3.17 -14.29
N ASP A 256 -14.36 -1.98 -14.53
CA ASP A 256 -13.02 -1.70 -15.04
C ASP A 256 -12.04 -1.22 -13.97
N THR A 257 -12.48 -1.12 -12.71
CA THR A 257 -11.69 -0.57 -11.61
C THR A 257 -12.06 -1.20 -10.27
N VAL A 258 -11.12 -1.16 -9.33
CA VAL A 258 -11.29 -1.41 -7.89
C VAL A 258 -10.73 -0.22 -7.13
N ARG A 259 -11.33 0.18 -6.02
CA ARG A 259 -10.77 1.22 -5.14
C ARG A 259 -9.64 0.63 -4.31
N VAL A 260 -8.53 1.38 -4.17
CA VAL A 260 -7.41 1.04 -3.29
C VAL A 260 -7.22 2.18 -2.31
N PHE A 261 -7.57 1.92 -1.05
CA PHE A 261 -7.41 2.86 0.06
C PHE A 261 -6.03 2.73 0.67
N SER A 262 -5.45 3.86 1.08
CA SER A 262 -4.13 3.90 1.71
C SER A 262 -4.03 5.03 2.71
N GLU A 263 -3.39 4.81 3.85
CA GLU A 263 -3.15 5.87 4.83
C GLU A 263 -2.10 6.87 4.34
N GLY A 264 -2.22 8.11 4.75
CA GLY A 264 -1.23 9.16 4.50
C GLY A 264 -0.18 9.21 5.61
N ILE A 265 -0.53 9.81 6.74
CA ILE A 265 0.32 9.73 7.93
C ILE A 265 0.15 8.33 8.53
N PRO A 266 1.26 7.57 8.76
CA PRO A 266 1.17 6.26 9.36
C PRO A 266 0.46 6.27 10.71
N ALA A 267 -0.46 5.32 10.94
CA ALA A 267 -1.19 5.21 12.20
C ALA A 267 -0.26 4.94 13.40
N SER A 268 0.87 4.29 13.16
CA SER A 268 1.92 4.00 14.13
C SER A 268 2.87 5.18 14.38
N ALA A 269 2.72 6.31 13.66
CA ALA A 269 3.65 7.43 13.74
C ALA A 269 3.60 8.13 15.10
N LYS A 270 4.77 8.42 15.66
CA LYS A 270 4.90 9.20 16.89
C LYS A 270 4.62 10.69 16.64
N PRO A 271 4.27 11.48 17.67
CA PRO A 271 3.98 12.91 17.52
C PRO A 271 5.08 13.70 16.80
N GLU A 272 6.35 13.39 17.07
CA GLU A 272 7.50 14.01 16.41
C GLU A 272 7.58 13.68 14.92
N ASP A 273 7.27 12.43 14.56
CA ASP A 273 7.21 12.00 13.16
C ASP A 273 6.04 12.66 12.42
N ILE A 274 4.89 12.78 13.04
CA ILE A 274 3.71 13.48 12.48
C ILE A 274 4.07 14.94 12.20
N THR A 275 4.73 15.61 13.15
CA THR A 275 5.18 17.00 13.01
C THR A 275 6.17 17.13 11.85
N ARG A 276 7.14 16.22 11.77
CA ARG A 276 8.11 16.20 10.67
C ARG A 276 7.43 15.98 9.31
N ILE A 277 6.54 14.99 9.20
CA ILE A 277 5.80 14.68 7.96
C ILE A 277 5.04 15.91 7.48
N ARG A 278 4.32 16.61 8.36
CA ARG A 278 3.59 17.84 8.03
C ARG A 278 4.48 18.98 7.59
N ASN A 279 5.61 19.18 8.28
CA ASN A 279 6.56 20.24 7.94
C ASN A 279 7.23 20.03 6.57
N LEU A 280 7.27 18.79 6.09
CA LEU A 280 7.88 18.42 4.80
C LEU A 280 6.85 18.24 3.67
N GLY A 281 5.54 18.36 3.96
CA GLY A 281 4.48 18.07 2.99
C GLY A 281 4.41 16.59 2.59
N GLY A 282 4.89 15.69 3.46
CA GLY A 282 5.04 14.26 3.20
C GLY A 282 3.81 13.41 3.51
N GLU A 283 2.62 14.02 3.69
CA GLU A 283 1.39 13.30 4.05
C GLU A 283 0.92 12.31 2.97
N ASN A 284 1.42 12.47 1.74
CA ASN A 284 1.10 11.60 0.62
C ASN A 284 2.23 10.64 0.21
N ASP A 285 3.27 10.49 1.05
CA ASP A 285 4.47 9.72 0.74
C ASP A 285 4.76 8.63 1.79
N SER A 286 3.71 8.17 2.50
CA SER A 286 3.80 7.03 3.39
C SER A 286 4.08 5.72 2.62
N PRO A 287 4.64 4.70 3.27
CA PRO A 287 4.81 3.38 2.65
C PRO A 287 3.51 2.80 2.07
N SER A 288 2.36 3.02 2.73
CA SER A 288 1.04 2.60 2.22
C SER A 288 0.62 3.37 0.96
N ARG A 289 0.96 4.66 0.85
CA ARG A 289 0.74 5.45 -0.39
C ARG A 289 1.60 4.95 -1.54
N GLU A 290 2.88 4.66 -1.27
CA GLU A 290 3.78 4.10 -2.28
C GLU A 290 3.31 2.72 -2.73
N LEU A 291 2.83 1.89 -1.79
CA LEU A 291 2.21 0.62 -2.12
C LEU A 291 0.98 0.78 -3.03
N ALA A 292 0.09 1.73 -2.73
CA ALA A 292 -1.07 1.99 -3.58
C ALA A 292 -0.68 2.44 -5.00
N ARG A 293 0.34 3.29 -5.14
CA ARG A 293 0.90 3.69 -6.44
C ARG A 293 1.49 2.49 -7.17
N TYR A 294 2.23 1.65 -6.43
CA TYR A 294 2.82 0.42 -6.98
C TYR A 294 1.76 -0.55 -7.51
N VAL A 295 0.68 -0.79 -6.75
CA VAL A 295 -0.47 -1.60 -7.18
C VAL A 295 -1.04 -1.08 -8.51
N ARG A 296 -1.21 0.23 -8.65
CA ARG A 296 -1.71 0.83 -9.88
C ARG A 296 -0.74 0.67 -11.06
N SER A 297 0.56 0.88 -10.83
CA SER A 297 1.60 0.69 -11.85
C SER A 297 1.65 -0.76 -12.31
N THR A 298 1.66 -1.72 -11.39
CA THR A 298 1.61 -3.15 -11.68
C THR A 298 0.34 -3.53 -12.45
N ALA A 299 -0.82 -3.00 -12.08
CA ALA A 299 -2.06 -3.25 -12.82
C ALA A 299 -1.99 -2.70 -14.26
N LYS A 300 -1.37 -1.55 -14.49
CA LYS A 300 -1.15 -1.01 -15.83
C LYS A 300 -0.29 -1.94 -16.69
N GLU A 301 0.69 -2.59 -16.08
CA GLU A 301 1.61 -3.52 -16.76
C GLU A 301 0.96 -4.88 -17.05
N TYR A 302 0.21 -5.44 -16.07
CA TYR A 302 -0.26 -6.83 -16.13
C TYR A 302 -1.76 -7.01 -16.34
N SER A 303 -2.58 -5.96 -16.23
CA SER A 303 -4.05 -6.03 -16.22
C SER A 303 -4.68 -4.99 -17.15
N ALA A 304 -4.43 -5.11 -18.45
CA ALA A 304 -5.00 -4.20 -19.44
C ALA A 304 -6.54 -4.11 -19.30
N GLY A 305 -7.07 -2.88 -19.22
CA GLY A 305 -8.51 -2.63 -19.08
C GLY A 305 -9.08 -2.77 -17.67
N PHE A 306 -8.23 -3.00 -16.63
CA PHE A 306 -8.64 -2.99 -15.23
C PHE A 306 -7.63 -2.19 -14.39
N GLN A 307 -7.97 -0.96 -14.06
CA GLN A 307 -7.07 -0.03 -13.40
C GLN A 307 -7.57 0.37 -12.01
N PRO A 308 -6.79 0.14 -10.93
CA PRO A 308 -7.15 0.58 -9.59
C PRO A 308 -7.34 2.10 -9.50
N THR A 309 -8.42 2.51 -8.85
CA THR A 309 -8.67 3.90 -8.45
C THR A 309 -8.07 4.12 -7.06
N LEU A 310 -7.04 4.94 -6.96
CA LEU A 310 -6.41 5.24 -5.68
C LEU A 310 -7.26 6.20 -4.86
N ILE A 311 -7.55 5.82 -3.63
CA ILE A 311 -8.25 6.65 -2.67
C ILE A 311 -7.26 7.04 -1.56
N PHE A 312 -6.85 8.29 -1.55
CA PHE A 312 -5.90 8.82 -0.58
C PHE A 312 -6.59 9.10 0.76
N ARG A 313 -7.11 8.04 1.35
CA ARG A 313 -7.75 7.96 2.65
C ARG A 313 -7.48 6.55 3.20
N ARG A 314 -7.29 6.44 4.53
CA ARG A 314 -6.99 5.15 5.16
C ARG A 314 -8.07 4.10 4.88
N ASP A 315 -9.35 4.48 4.97
CA ASP A 315 -10.50 3.64 4.62
C ASP A 315 -11.71 4.51 4.20
N ARG A 316 -12.84 3.85 3.96
CA ARG A 316 -14.15 4.47 3.75
C ARG A 316 -14.47 5.43 4.91
N PHE A 317 -15.36 6.37 4.67
CA PHE A 317 -15.64 7.44 5.63
C PHE A 317 -16.15 6.88 6.98
N LEU A 318 -15.38 7.09 8.06
CA LEU A 318 -15.64 6.61 9.43
C LEU A 318 -15.78 5.08 9.55
N ARG A 319 -15.13 4.33 8.67
CA ARG A 319 -15.08 2.86 8.68
C ARG A 319 -13.62 2.38 8.74
N GLY A 320 -13.41 1.08 8.89
CA GLY A 320 -12.13 0.41 8.91
C GLY A 320 -12.19 -0.93 8.20
N GLY A 321 -11.11 -1.69 8.26
CA GLY A 321 -10.94 -3.05 7.79
C GLY A 321 -9.61 -3.60 8.28
N ASP A 322 -9.28 -4.84 7.96
CA ASP A 322 -8.16 -5.58 8.54
C ASP A 322 -6.78 -4.91 8.30
N HIS A 323 -6.58 -4.24 7.15
CA HIS A 323 -5.34 -3.48 6.89
C HIS A 323 -5.05 -2.43 7.96
N THR A 324 -6.08 -1.91 8.64
CA THR A 324 -5.87 -0.89 9.68
C THR A 324 -5.17 -1.45 10.91
N ALA A 325 -5.40 -2.72 11.24
CA ALA A 325 -4.68 -3.40 12.31
C ALA A 325 -3.18 -3.50 12.01
N PHE A 326 -2.83 -3.81 10.77
CA PHE A 326 -1.44 -3.84 10.33
C PHE A 326 -0.81 -2.43 10.27
N ASN A 327 -1.55 -1.41 9.83
CA ASN A 327 -1.07 -0.03 9.85
C ASN A 327 -0.77 0.46 11.29
N GLU A 328 -1.57 0.04 12.29
CA GLU A 328 -1.35 0.36 13.71
C GLU A 328 -0.06 -0.23 14.25
N GLU A 329 0.34 -1.40 13.74
CA GLU A 329 1.62 -2.04 14.06
C GLU A 329 2.80 -1.57 13.17
N GLY A 330 2.55 -0.62 12.25
CA GLY A 330 3.59 0.00 11.42
C GLY A 330 3.88 -0.70 10.11
N PHE A 331 3.07 -1.67 9.71
CA PHE A 331 3.18 -2.33 8.41
C PHE A 331 2.46 -1.54 7.32
N ALA A 332 3.03 -1.48 6.12
CA ALA A 332 2.37 -0.84 4.98
C ALA A 332 1.20 -1.70 4.51
N GLY A 333 -0.01 -1.19 4.66
CA GLY A 333 -1.23 -1.90 4.29
C GLY A 333 -2.17 -1.04 3.45
N VAL A 334 -2.81 -1.69 2.47
CA VAL A 334 -3.87 -1.10 1.63
C VAL A 334 -5.11 -1.97 1.62
N ARG A 335 -6.28 -1.35 1.40
CA ARG A 335 -7.55 -2.05 1.24
C ARG A 335 -8.03 -1.97 -0.19
N PHE A 336 -8.35 -3.12 -0.78
CA PHE A 336 -9.12 -3.23 -2.00
C PHE A 336 -10.60 -3.34 -1.66
N THR A 337 -11.45 -2.61 -2.37
CA THR A 337 -12.90 -2.77 -2.29
C THR A 337 -13.55 -2.33 -3.61
N GLU A 338 -14.68 -2.91 -3.97
CA GLU A 338 -15.38 -2.60 -5.21
C GLU A 338 -15.71 -1.11 -5.35
N TYR A 339 -15.92 -0.65 -6.57
CA TYR A 339 -16.09 0.77 -6.84
C TYR A 339 -17.31 1.37 -6.14
N ARG A 340 -18.42 0.62 -6.09
CA ARG A 340 -19.67 1.02 -5.47
C ARG A 340 -20.28 -0.12 -4.67
N GLU A 341 -20.31 0.04 -3.35
CA GLU A 341 -20.94 -0.92 -2.43
C GLU A 341 -22.47 -0.80 -2.50
N ASP A 342 -23.19 -1.91 -2.36
CA ASP A 342 -24.65 -1.92 -2.22
C ASP A 342 -25.03 -2.25 -0.78
N PHE A 343 -25.58 -1.26 -0.06
CA PHE A 343 -25.96 -1.38 1.34
C PHE A 343 -27.29 -2.13 1.55
N HIS A 344 -28.03 -2.51 0.50
CA HIS A 344 -29.12 -3.48 0.59
C HIS A 344 -28.57 -4.92 0.73
N HIS A 345 -27.35 -5.15 0.31
CA HIS A 345 -26.71 -6.46 0.41
C HIS A 345 -25.81 -6.57 1.64
N GLN A 346 -24.93 -5.61 1.83
CA GLN A 346 -23.93 -5.64 2.90
C GLN A 346 -24.57 -5.60 4.29
N HIS A 347 -24.22 -6.55 5.17
CA HIS A 347 -24.68 -6.64 6.55
C HIS A 347 -26.22 -6.66 6.71
N GLN A 348 -26.92 -7.30 5.78
CA GLN A 348 -28.38 -7.36 5.77
C GLN A 348 -28.90 -8.77 6.06
N ASN A 349 -30.04 -8.85 6.77
CA ASN A 349 -30.81 -10.08 6.83
C ASN A 349 -31.33 -10.44 5.43
N VAL A 350 -31.28 -11.72 5.09
CA VAL A 350 -31.83 -12.22 3.82
C VAL A 350 -33.36 -12.09 3.85
N ARG A 351 -33.90 -11.21 3.01
CA ARG A 351 -35.34 -10.94 2.92
C ARG A 351 -35.71 -10.24 1.61
N VAL A 352 -36.97 -10.29 1.28
CA VAL A 352 -37.58 -9.40 0.26
C VAL A 352 -38.51 -8.44 0.97
N GLU A 353 -38.35 -7.15 0.80
CA GLU A 353 -39.14 -6.12 1.42
C GLU A 353 -39.48 -5.04 0.39
N ASN A 354 -40.79 -4.79 0.19
CA ASN A 354 -41.28 -3.82 -0.81
C ASN A 354 -40.74 -4.06 -2.23
N GLY A 355 -40.52 -5.31 -2.60
CA GLY A 355 -39.97 -5.70 -3.92
C GLY A 355 -38.45 -5.54 -4.04
N VAL A 356 -37.76 -5.07 -2.98
CA VAL A 356 -36.30 -5.00 -2.91
C VAL A 356 -35.79 -6.26 -2.22
N GLU A 357 -34.77 -6.86 -2.78
CA GLU A 357 -34.10 -8.03 -2.20
C GLU A 357 -32.89 -7.58 -1.38
N TYR A 358 -32.83 -8.07 -0.15
CA TYR A 358 -31.78 -7.79 0.82
C TYR A 358 -30.97 -9.04 1.12
N GLY A 359 -29.72 -8.84 1.51
CA GLY A 359 -28.80 -9.89 1.91
C GLY A 359 -27.64 -10.04 0.96
N ASP A 360 -26.51 -10.45 1.49
CA ASP A 360 -25.27 -10.66 0.73
C ASP A 360 -25.26 -12.03 0.06
N LEU A 361 -25.94 -12.10 -1.06
CA LEU A 361 -26.22 -13.34 -1.79
C LEU A 361 -25.26 -13.57 -2.95
N LEU A 362 -24.97 -14.83 -3.21
CA LEU A 362 -24.10 -15.30 -4.27
C LEU A 362 -24.41 -14.69 -5.66
N LYS A 363 -25.68 -14.50 -5.99
CA LYS A 363 -26.13 -13.97 -7.28
C LYS A 363 -25.76 -12.52 -7.53
N PHE A 364 -25.34 -11.79 -6.49
CA PHE A 364 -24.89 -10.40 -6.60
C PHE A 364 -23.37 -10.28 -6.79
N VAL A 365 -22.64 -11.39 -6.86
CA VAL A 365 -21.19 -11.41 -7.08
C VAL A 365 -20.86 -11.60 -8.55
N ASP A 366 -19.97 -10.75 -9.06
CA ASP A 366 -19.35 -10.87 -10.37
C ASP A 366 -17.99 -11.60 -10.25
N PHE A 367 -17.97 -12.88 -10.50
CA PHE A 367 -16.78 -13.72 -10.33
C PHE A 367 -15.65 -13.33 -11.29
N ASP A 368 -15.97 -12.80 -12.46
CA ASP A 368 -14.97 -12.28 -13.40
C ASP A 368 -14.32 -11.00 -12.89
N TYR A 369 -15.09 -10.17 -12.18
CA TYR A 369 -14.56 -9.01 -11.49
C TYR A 369 -13.61 -9.42 -10.35
N VAL A 370 -14.02 -10.37 -9.49
CA VAL A 370 -13.14 -10.92 -8.43
C VAL A 370 -11.85 -11.48 -9.01
N ALA A 371 -11.93 -12.18 -10.17
CA ALA A 371 -10.74 -12.69 -10.84
C ALA A 371 -9.81 -11.58 -11.35
N LYS A 372 -10.34 -10.43 -11.78
CA LYS A 372 -9.51 -9.26 -12.12
C LYS A 372 -8.79 -8.70 -10.89
N VAL A 373 -9.49 -8.60 -9.74
CA VAL A 373 -8.88 -8.19 -8.48
C VAL A 373 -7.80 -9.19 -8.05
N ALA A 374 -8.06 -10.49 -8.14
CA ALA A 374 -7.07 -11.52 -7.83
C ALA A 374 -5.82 -11.43 -8.74
N ARG A 375 -5.98 -11.13 -10.03
CA ARG A 375 -4.83 -10.90 -10.94
C ARG A 375 -3.98 -9.71 -10.51
N VAL A 376 -4.59 -8.59 -10.12
CA VAL A 376 -3.85 -7.41 -9.62
C VAL A 376 -3.11 -7.75 -8.32
N ASN A 377 -3.75 -8.45 -7.38
CA ASN A 377 -3.11 -8.89 -6.15
C ASN A 377 -1.93 -9.84 -6.43
N ALA A 378 -2.15 -10.88 -7.24
CA ALA A 378 -1.11 -11.85 -7.60
C ALA A 378 0.07 -11.19 -8.35
N ALA A 379 -0.20 -10.26 -9.28
CA ALA A 379 0.82 -9.51 -9.98
C ALA A 379 1.66 -8.66 -9.01
N THR A 380 1.00 -7.94 -8.10
CA THR A 380 1.67 -7.09 -7.11
C THR A 380 2.56 -7.92 -6.18
N LEU A 381 2.02 -9.02 -5.63
CA LEU A 381 2.78 -9.94 -4.76
C LEU A 381 4.00 -10.53 -5.48
N ALA A 382 3.79 -11.05 -6.70
CA ALA A 382 4.86 -11.69 -7.47
C ALA A 382 5.96 -10.68 -7.87
N SER A 383 5.58 -9.47 -8.31
CA SER A 383 6.53 -8.42 -8.67
C SER A 383 7.37 -7.99 -7.47
N LEU A 384 6.73 -7.70 -6.32
CA LEU A 384 7.44 -7.28 -5.10
C LEU A 384 8.29 -8.41 -4.50
N ALA A 385 7.81 -9.66 -4.52
CA ALA A 385 8.57 -10.78 -4.00
C ALA A 385 9.78 -11.16 -4.90
N SER A 386 9.76 -10.73 -6.16
CA SER A 386 10.89 -10.86 -7.11
C SER A 386 11.87 -9.69 -7.02
N ALA A 387 11.40 -8.53 -6.57
CA ALA A 387 12.16 -7.29 -6.56
C ALA A 387 13.25 -7.26 -5.47
N PRO A 388 14.29 -6.42 -5.63
CA PRO A 388 15.20 -6.11 -4.54
C PRO A 388 14.47 -5.41 -3.39
N ALA A 389 15.09 -5.44 -2.20
CA ALA A 389 14.65 -4.60 -1.09
C ALA A 389 14.74 -3.11 -1.47
N PRO A 390 13.91 -2.23 -0.87
CA PRO A 390 14.08 -0.79 -1.04
C PRO A 390 15.48 -0.31 -0.63
N PRO A 391 16.00 0.80 -1.22
CA PRO A 391 17.23 1.41 -0.75
C PRO A 391 17.07 1.87 0.71
N ALA A 392 18.15 1.75 1.50
CA ALA A 392 18.15 2.17 2.90
C ALA A 392 18.63 3.63 3.05
N ASN A 393 18.27 4.27 4.14
CA ASN A 393 18.77 5.58 4.56
C ASN A 393 18.78 6.63 3.42
N VAL A 394 17.64 6.77 2.73
CA VAL A 394 17.48 7.77 1.67
C VAL A 394 17.38 9.16 2.29
N HIS A 395 18.32 10.06 1.92
CA HIS A 395 18.40 11.40 2.44
C HIS A 395 18.44 12.45 1.33
N ILE A 396 17.88 13.63 1.60
CA ILE A 396 17.98 14.82 0.79
C ILE A 396 18.87 15.86 1.51
N ASP A 397 19.85 16.43 0.80
CA ASP A 397 20.75 17.41 1.41
C ASP A 397 20.03 18.76 1.61
N THR A 398 19.94 19.18 2.85
CA THR A 398 19.31 20.43 3.29
C THR A 398 20.29 21.40 3.96
N ARG A 399 21.60 21.08 3.96
CA ARG A 399 22.63 21.88 4.64
C ARG A 399 22.92 23.20 3.93
N GLY A 400 22.76 23.23 2.60
CA GLY A 400 22.95 24.41 1.77
C GLY A 400 21.66 24.90 1.12
N LEU A 401 21.51 26.22 0.98
CA LEU A 401 20.45 26.82 0.15
C LEU A 401 20.94 26.84 -1.30
N THR A 402 20.38 25.95 -2.11
CA THR A 402 20.69 25.84 -3.54
C THR A 402 19.46 25.36 -4.29
N ASN A 403 19.35 25.70 -5.56
CA ASN A 403 18.33 25.19 -6.46
C ASN A 403 18.66 23.77 -6.96
N ASP A 404 19.87 23.29 -6.73
CA ASP A 404 20.23 21.91 -7.01
C ASP A 404 19.82 21.01 -5.83
N THR A 405 19.36 19.82 -6.13
CA THR A 405 19.00 18.83 -5.10
C THR A 405 19.95 17.65 -5.17
N THR A 406 20.59 17.36 -4.03
CA THR A 406 21.40 16.15 -3.85
C THR A 406 20.65 15.15 -2.99
N ILE A 407 20.53 13.93 -3.51
CA ILE A 407 19.92 12.79 -2.81
C ILE A 407 20.98 11.70 -2.65
N THR A 408 21.03 11.11 -1.47
CA THR A 408 21.95 10.01 -1.12
C THR A 408 21.17 8.85 -0.53
N TRP A 409 21.68 7.63 -0.65
CA TRP A 409 21.09 6.43 -0.07
C TRP A 409 22.16 5.39 0.23
N GLU A 410 21.80 4.43 1.04
CA GLU A 410 22.60 3.21 1.20
C GLU A 410 22.10 2.12 0.27
N PRO A 411 22.97 1.22 -0.17
CA PRO A 411 22.57 0.11 -1.02
C PRO A 411 21.45 -0.75 -0.42
N SER A 412 20.56 -1.23 -1.27
CA SER A 412 19.52 -2.17 -0.89
C SER A 412 20.12 -3.43 -0.28
N PRO A 413 19.63 -3.91 0.87
CA PRO A 413 20.09 -5.19 1.42
C PRO A 413 19.70 -6.36 0.52
N GLY A 414 20.37 -7.52 0.72
CA GLY A 414 20.01 -8.77 0.03
C GLY A 414 20.60 -8.93 -1.38
N GLY A 415 21.37 -7.96 -1.90
CA GLY A 415 22.22 -8.12 -3.09
C GLY A 415 21.51 -8.27 -4.45
N LEU A 416 20.17 -8.15 -4.52
CA LEU A 416 19.42 -8.25 -5.79
C LEU A 416 19.45 -6.97 -6.61
N ALA A 417 19.69 -5.82 -6.01
CA ALA A 417 19.70 -4.53 -6.69
C ALA A 417 20.88 -4.43 -7.65
N THR A 418 20.62 -4.16 -8.91
CA THR A 418 21.63 -3.91 -9.95
C THR A 418 21.66 -2.45 -10.38
N GLN A 419 20.60 -1.71 -10.09
CA GLN A 419 20.43 -0.32 -10.47
C GLN A 419 19.50 0.41 -9.49
N TYR A 420 19.61 1.75 -9.43
CA TYR A 420 18.68 2.62 -8.71
C TYR A 420 18.06 3.60 -9.68
N GLN A 421 16.80 3.96 -9.39
CA GLN A 421 16.10 5.05 -10.07
C GLN A 421 15.72 6.13 -9.08
N LEU A 422 16.04 7.37 -9.43
CA LEU A 422 15.44 8.54 -8.83
C LEU A 422 14.13 8.83 -9.53
N LEU A 423 13.10 9.03 -8.73
CA LEU A 423 11.75 9.43 -9.16
C LEU A 423 11.48 10.83 -8.68
N TRP A 424 10.71 11.61 -9.46
CA TRP A 424 10.15 12.86 -8.96
C TRP A 424 8.80 13.17 -9.58
N ARG A 425 8.06 14.02 -8.90
CA ARG A 425 6.76 14.54 -9.31
C ARG A 425 6.59 15.95 -8.81
N ASP A 426 5.78 16.77 -9.49
CA ASP A 426 5.35 18.05 -8.96
C ASP A 426 4.64 17.84 -7.62
N ALA A 427 4.77 18.81 -6.70
CA ALA A 427 4.28 18.66 -5.34
C ALA A 427 2.74 18.48 -5.24
N ASP A 428 1.99 18.93 -6.26
CA ASP A 428 0.54 18.81 -6.38
C ASP A 428 0.07 17.52 -7.11
N GLN A 429 1.01 16.72 -7.66
CA GLN A 429 0.67 15.54 -8.44
C GLN A 429 0.58 14.27 -7.57
N PRO A 430 -0.41 13.39 -7.81
CA PRO A 430 -0.58 12.17 -7.02
C PRO A 430 0.33 11.01 -7.46
N TYR A 431 0.89 11.05 -8.67
CA TYR A 431 1.66 9.96 -9.28
C TYR A 431 3.07 10.44 -9.65
N TRP A 432 4.03 9.53 -9.62
CA TRP A 432 5.38 9.76 -10.15
C TRP A 432 5.29 10.10 -11.64
N GLN A 433 5.88 11.21 -12.04
CA GLN A 433 5.83 11.73 -13.42
C GLN A 433 7.13 11.45 -14.16
N HIS A 434 8.24 11.49 -13.44
CA HIS A 434 9.58 11.43 -14.01
C HIS A 434 10.42 10.36 -13.32
N ALA A 435 11.31 9.75 -14.07
CA ALA A 435 12.28 8.80 -13.57
C ALA A 435 13.63 8.99 -14.25
N MET A 436 14.71 8.76 -13.53
CA MET A 436 16.05 8.75 -14.06
C MET A 436 16.87 7.61 -13.44
N ASN A 437 17.58 6.86 -14.26
CA ASN A 437 18.50 5.84 -13.77
C ASN A 437 19.72 6.52 -13.14
N ALA A 438 20.04 6.16 -11.91
CA ALA A 438 21.30 6.54 -11.31
C ALA A 438 22.46 5.86 -12.04
N PRO A 439 23.60 6.53 -12.19
CA PRO A 439 24.79 5.88 -12.75
C PRO A 439 25.13 4.60 -11.98
N GLY A 440 25.59 3.55 -12.68
CA GLY A 440 25.85 2.23 -12.10
C GLY A 440 26.74 2.31 -10.86
N GLY A 441 26.29 1.69 -9.76
CA GLY A 441 26.96 1.69 -8.46
C GLY A 441 26.88 3.01 -7.67
N SER A 442 26.21 4.03 -8.19
CA SER A 442 26.04 5.30 -7.49
C SER A 442 25.05 5.17 -6.33
N THR A 443 25.42 5.77 -5.19
CA THR A 443 24.57 5.96 -4.01
C THR A 443 24.27 7.43 -3.75
N SER A 444 24.54 8.29 -4.74
CA SER A 444 24.29 9.72 -4.68
C SER A 444 24.00 10.27 -6.07
N ILE A 445 23.14 11.27 -6.13
CA ILE A 445 22.83 12.00 -7.36
C ILE A 445 22.51 13.45 -7.03
N THR A 446 22.97 14.36 -7.89
CA THR A 446 22.62 15.79 -7.83
C THR A 446 21.93 16.19 -9.12
N LEU A 447 20.78 16.86 -9.01
CA LEU A 447 19.97 17.33 -10.12
C LEU A 447 19.78 18.85 -10.03
N PRO A 448 19.72 19.57 -11.17
CA PRO A 448 19.37 20.98 -11.23
C PRO A 448 17.84 21.20 -11.12
N ILE A 449 17.23 20.59 -10.11
CA ILE A 449 15.79 20.65 -9.80
C ILE A 449 15.65 21.05 -8.34
N SER A 450 14.90 22.12 -8.07
CA SER A 450 14.69 22.58 -6.70
C SER A 450 13.80 21.60 -5.92
N LYS A 451 14.30 21.18 -4.76
CA LYS A 451 13.55 20.36 -3.79
C LYS A 451 12.29 21.05 -3.25
N ASP A 452 12.15 22.34 -3.42
CA ASP A 452 10.99 23.10 -2.96
C ASP A 452 9.79 22.95 -3.90
N ASN A 453 10.01 22.53 -5.16
CA ASN A 453 8.99 22.44 -6.20
C ASN A 453 8.46 21.03 -6.41
N VAL A 454 9.24 20.00 -6.04
CA VAL A 454 8.95 18.60 -6.37
C VAL A 454 9.14 17.69 -5.16
N ILE A 455 8.48 16.55 -5.22
CA ILE A 455 8.69 15.42 -4.30
C ILE A 455 9.59 14.40 -4.99
N PHE A 456 10.59 13.92 -4.26
CA PHE A 456 11.53 12.90 -4.73
C PHE A 456 11.32 11.55 -4.05
N ALA A 457 11.73 10.47 -4.72
CA ALA A 457 11.92 9.15 -4.11
C ALA A 457 13.03 8.38 -4.84
N VAL A 458 13.57 7.36 -4.19
CA VAL A 458 14.53 6.43 -4.80
C VAL A 458 13.96 5.01 -4.72
N ARG A 459 14.08 4.24 -5.80
CA ARG A 459 13.77 2.81 -5.82
C ARG A 459 14.94 2.00 -6.39
N ALA A 460 15.02 0.73 -5.99
CA ALA A 460 15.98 -0.23 -6.51
C ALA A 460 15.36 -1.06 -7.63
N LEU A 461 16.20 -1.52 -8.56
CA LEU A 461 15.82 -2.43 -9.66
C LEU A 461 16.76 -3.63 -9.69
N ASP A 462 16.23 -4.79 -10.04
CA ASP A 462 17.03 -5.96 -10.42
C ASP A 462 17.38 -5.97 -11.92
N ALA A 463 18.13 -6.98 -12.34
CA ALA A 463 18.53 -7.14 -13.76
C ALA A 463 17.37 -7.45 -14.71
N LYS A 464 16.19 -7.84 -14.19
CA LYS A 464 14.98 -8.11 -14.98
C LYS A 464 14.02 -6.92 -15.03
N GLY A 465 14.31 -5.87 -14.29
CA GLY A 465 13.48 -4.67 -14.21
C GLY A 465 12.42 -4.70 -13.10
N HIS A 466 12.41 -5.69 -12.21
CA HIS A 466 11.54 -5.64 -11.03
C HIS A 466 11.98 -4.50 -10.12
N THR A 467 11.03 -3.70 -9.65
CA THR A 467 11.30 -2.52 -8.84
C THR A 467 10.84 -2.70 -7.40
N SER A 468 11.64 -2.22 -6.47
CA SER A 468 11.20 -2.07 -5.08
C SER A 468 10.12 -0.99 -4.94
N LEU A 469 9.48 -0.91 -3.76
CA LEU A 469 8.74 0.29 -3.40
C LEU A 469 9.68 1.50 -3.38
N PRO A 470 9.21 2.68 -3.84
CA PRO A 470 9.94 3.93 -3.71
C PRO A 470 10.09 4.35 -2.25
N VAL A 471 11.21 4.98 -1.92
CA VAL A 471 11.47 5.55 -0.59
C VAL A 471 11.65 7.05 -0.72
N ALA A 472 10.77 7.83 -0.09
CA ALA A 472 10.89 9.27 -0.01
C ALA A 472 12.08 9.66 0.89
N PRO A 473 12.92 10.63 0.50
CA PRO A 473 14.09 11.01 1.25
C PRO A 473 13.74 11.77 2.54
N ARG A 474 14.55 11.56 3.58
CA ARG A 474 14.51 12.35 4.81
C ARG A 474 15.54 13.49 4.72
N PRO A 475 15.30 14.66 5.32
CA PRO A 475 16.32 15.69 5.40
C PRO A 475 17.57 15.19 6.09
N SER A 476 18.75 15.55 5.57
CA SER A 476 20.02 15.31 6.27
C SER A 476 20.01 16.11 7.58
N VAL A 477 20.32 15.45 8.69
CA VAL A 477 20.44 16.14 9.98
C VAL A 477 21.63 17.09 9.90
N ARG A 478 21.44 18.38 10.24
CA ARG A 478 22.56 19.28 10.52
C ARG A 478 23.36 18.67 11.66
N ILE A 479 24.62 18.35 11.44
CA ILE A 479 25.54 18.13 12.54
C ILE A 479 25.74 19.52 13.18
N GLU A 480 25.11 19.78 14.33
CA GLU A 480 25.44 20.95 15.12
C GLU A 480 26.92 20.81 15.51
N VAL A 481 27.76 21.61 14.85
CA VAL A 481 29.14 21.79 15.32
C VAL A 481 29.00 22.54 16.66
N PRO A 482 29.47 22.01 17.78
CA PRO A 482 29.40 22.70 19.06
C PRO A 482 29.99 24.09 18.88
N ASP A 483 29.25 25.14 19.26
CA ASP A 483 29.76 26.50 19.29
C ASP A 483 31.12 26.50 19.97
N LYS A 484 32.12 27.07 19.34
CA LYS A 484 33.45 27.26 19.95
C LYS A 484 33.22 27.84 21.34
N ALA A 485 33.71 27.11 22.35
CA ALA A 485 33.73 27.64 23.71
C ALA A 485 34.21 29.08 23.69
N PRO A 486 33.57 30.02 24.44
CA PRO A 486 33.99 31.39 24.48
C PRO A 486 35.45 31.42 24.91
N ALA A 487 36.27 32.17 24.17
CA ALA A 487 37.70 32.35 24.46
C ALA A 487 37.86 32.76 25.93
N ALA A 488 38.65 31.99 26.66
CA ALA A 488 38.97 32.32 28.06
C ALA A 488 39.46 33.76 28.14
N ALA A 489 38.79 34.54 28.98
CA ALA A 489 39.20 35.90 29.28
C ALA A 489 40.65 35.89 29.81
N SER A 490 41.55 36.60 29.14
CA SER A 490 42.92 36.82 29.61
C SER A 490 42.90 37.48 31.00
N PRO A 491 43.66 37.00 31.97
CA PRO A 491 43.78 37.69 33.27
C PRO A 491 44.50 39.03 33.02
N GLY A 492 43.75 40.11 33.30
CA GLY A 492 44.34 41.46 33.30
C GLY A 492 45.46 41.57 34.31
N MET A 493 46.55 42.23 33.90
CA MET A 493 47.58 42.76 34.75
C MET A 493 47.08 43.94 35.60
#